data_46e1c85020047c160a107191ccb6c732
#
_entry.id   46e1c85020047c160a107191ccb6c732
#
_cell.length_a   1.000
_cell.length_b   1.000
_cell.length_c   1.000
_cell.angle_alpha   90.00
_cell.angle_beta   90.00
_cell.angle_gamma   90.00
#
_symmetry.space_group_name_H-M   'P 1'
#
loop_
_entity.id
_entity.type
_entity.pdbx_description
1 polymer ?
#
loop_
_entity_poly.entity_id
_entity_poly.type
_entity_poly.pdbx_seq_one_letter_code
_entity_poly.pdbx_strand_id
1 'polypeptide(L)'
;MSVSTTKNDISTDKAKQIIHYSNWQNIFLWGAVLALVVIAIWMRLYHLGLPFDRDGYDEGVYWQTLRSMSAGNTLYQHIFYSQPPFFILSTFPGYLLFGSSLWSARLAIALVSLLGLLGAFLLGMALSGRLGAIAAMLLLIVNPLYLAQSQTIEAEVSSTAFSLLAMGLAYLWWEHPEGTRSLFYAALTGITVTLSILCKLLSVSILVPIALLMLARLWQIWHKQPGMRLIGLLPIFVGIAACILTFVVLLLPFSGSYQSMLQSVITFHSNAAQVFSSNQQTNFSTIQGALTSLLPLTALYGIVAALLRRDWRVIPLIAWLLATLYLLWHQVPLFPHHLVALTPPLIALAVIAIGNPVVQNKYISGGLMHRTTMLIFWIAIVLILVTALLNVQQDRLYYRSAVASSVSGISQLESRVASDLRKAIAPYQLVVTDDQFIAGLADRTTPPELVDTSAVRISSDNLTLSQLESATSQPQVRAVLFFTGRFHLPNVARFHAWVAQNFHLLHNYGAG
;
A
#
# COMPACT_ATOMS: atom_id res chain seq x y z
N MET A 1 -0.33 -68.11 30.83
CA MET A 1 -1.24 -67.00 31.15
C MET A 1 -0.41 -65.75 31.35
N SER A 2 -0.86 -64.59 30.87
CA SER A 2 -0.31 -63.25 30.96
C SER A 2 0.75 -62.83 29.88
N VAL A 3 0.26 -62.55 28.67
CA VAL A 3 0.91 -61.67 27.74
C VAL A 3 -0.19 -60.88 27.01
N SER A 4 -0.61 -59.73 27.53
CA SER A 4 -1.56 -58.85 26.83
C SER A 4 -1.76 -57.44 27.44
N THR A 5 -0.72 -56.76 27.95
CA THR A 5 -0.92 -55.40 28.51
C THR A 5 0.08 -54.34 27.98
N THR A 6 1.11 -54.72 27.23
CA THR A 6 2.18 -53.79 26.85
C THR A 6 1.99 -53.04 25.50
N LYS A 7 1.03 -53.44 24.67
CA LYS A 7 0.85 -52.83 23.32
C LYS A 7 -0.02 -51.55 23.31
N ASN A 8 -0.90 -51.37 24.30
CA ASN A 8 -1.80 -50.19 24.38
C ASN A 8 -1.13 -48.95 25.01
N ASP A 9 -0.18 -49.14 25.91
CA ASP A 9 0.47 -47.99 26.60
C ASP A 9 1.44 -47.23 25.68
N ILE A 10 2.12 -47.90 24.77
CA ILE A 10 3.05 -47.29 23.80
C ILE A 10 2.32 -46.40 22.78
N SER A 11 1.07 -46.73 22.44
CA SER A 11 0.27 -45.96 21.50
C SER A 11 -0.31 -44.68 22.13
N THR A 12 -0.69 -44.75 23.38
CA THR A 12 -1.22 -43.59 24.13
C THR A 12 -0.16 -42.57 24.51
N ASP A 13 1.05 -42.99 24.82
CA ASP A 13 2.18 -42.08 25.13
C ASP A 13 2.70 -41.36 23.83
N LYS A 14 2.78 -42.06 22.71
CA LYS A 14 3.10 -41.43 21.43
C LYS A 14 2.01 -40.42 21.03
N ALA A 15 0.74 -40.73 21.21
CA ALA A 15 -0.36 -39.81 20.93
C ALA A 15 -0.30 -38.56 21.82
N LYS A 16 -0.04 -38.74 23.13
CA LYS A 16 0.14 -37.62 24.09
C LYS A 16 1.36 -36.76 23.73
N GLN A 17 2.49 -37.35 23.34
CA GLN A 17 3.69 -36.62 22.89
C GLN A 17 3.42 -35.84 21.61
N ILE A 18 2.70 -36.40 20.66
CA ILE A 18 2.35 -35.71 19.40
C ILE A 18 1.41 -34.52 19.65
N ILE A 19 0.41 -34.70 20.54
CA ILE A 19 -0.52 -33.62 20.92
C ILE A 19 0.24 -32.53 21.69
N HIS A 20 1.13 -32.90 22.61
CA HIS A 20 1.92 -31.93 23.37
C HIS A 20 2.87 -31.14 22.49
N TYR A 21 3.56 -31.77 21.53
CA TYR A 21 4.45 -31.14 20.57
C TYR A 21 3.68 -30.18 19.60
N SER A 22 2.49 -30.57 19.17
CA SER A 22 1.61 -29.71 18.35
C SER A 22 1.17 -28.45 19.13
N ASN A 23 0.89 -28.55 20.43
CA ASN A 23 0.52 -27.42 21.27
C ASN A 23 1.67 -26.41 21.44
N TRP A 24 2.90 -26.86 21.69
CA TRP A 24 4.07 -25.97 21.80
C TRP A 24 4.36 -25.23 20.50
N GLN A 25 4.23 -25.88 19.35
CA GLN A 25 4.40 -25.20 18.07
C GLN A 25 3.35 -24.11 17.82
N ASN A 26 2.12 -24.34 18.27
CA ASN A 26 1.06 -23.32 18.19
C ASN A 26 1.34 -22.15 19.13
N ILE A 27 1.76 -22.42 20.38
CA ILE A 27 2.13 -21.38 21.36
C ILE A 27 3.27 -20.52 20.81
N PHE A 28 4.31 -21.14 20.24
CA PHE A 28 5.44 -20.43 19.65
C PHE A 28 5.00 -19.56 18.46
N LEU A 29 4.17 -20.09 17.53
CA LEU A 29 3.65 -19.33 16.40
C LEU A 29 2.89 -18.09 16.88
N TRP A 30 1.91 -18.27 17.76
CA TRP A 30 1.09 -17.15 18.22
C TRP A 30 1.88 -16.16 19.08
N GLY A 31 2.85 -16.63 19.87
CA GLY A 31 3.78 -15.77 20.59
C GLY A 31 4.64 -14.91 19.66
N ALA A 32 5.19 -15.51 18.58
CA ALA A 32 5.95 -14.80 17.58
C ALA A 32 5.08 -13.80 16.78
N VAL A 33 3.86 -14.21 16.39
CA VAL A 33 2.90 -13.34 15.71
C VAL A 33 2.55 -12.14 16.60
N LEU A 34 2.23 -12.36 17.86
CA LEU A 34 1.92 -11.28 18.81
C LEU A 34 3.10 -10.32 18.97
N ALA A 35 4.31 -10.83 19.13
CA ALA A 35 5.52 -10.01 19.23
C ALA A 35 5.71 -9.15 17.96
N LEU A 36 5.56 -9.75 16.78
CA LEU A 36 5.65 -9.02 15.50
C LEU A 36 4.57 -7.95 15.37
N VAL A 37 3.32 -8.23 15.78
CA VAL A 37 2.24 -7.24 15.77
C VAL A 37 2.55 -6.07 16.71
N VAL A 38 3.04 -6.35 17.93
CA VAL A 38 3.42 -5.30 18.88
C VAL A 38 4.56 -4.43 18.31
N ILE A 39 5.59 -5.06 17.75
CA ILE A 39 6.69 -4.34 17.08
C ILE A 39 6.15 -3.49 15.91
N ALA A 40 5.26 -4.04 15.09
CA ALA A 40 4.67 -3.34 13.97
C ALA A 40 3.87 -2.10 14.40
N ILE A 41 3.06 -2.23 15.44
CA ILE A 41 2.30 -1.11 16.01
C ILE A 41 3.27 -0.07 16.55
N TRP A 42 4.27 -0.48 17.33
CA TRP A 42 5.25 0.43 17.89
C TRP A 42 6.00 1.21 16.80
N MET A 43 6.53 0.54 15.78
CA MET A 43 7.26 1.19 14.68
C MET A 43 6.38 2.21 13.93
N ARG A 44 5.11 1.88 13.68
CA ARG A 44 4.20 2.76 12.94
C ARG A 44 3.70 3.95 13.74
N LEU A 45 3.55 3.80 15.04
CA LEU A 45 3.09 4.88 15.91
C LEU A 45 4.25 5.73 16.48
N TYR A 46 5.48 5.26 16.32
CA TYR A 46 6.65 5.96 16.84
C TYR A 46 6.84 7.30 16.13
N HIS A 47 6.67 8.37 16.91
CA HIS A 47 6.87 9.76 16.45
C HIS A 47 6.09 10.16 15.19
N LEU A 48 4.79 9.81 15.08
CA LEU A 48 3.94 10.19 13.94
C LEU A 48 3.90 11.69 13.63
N GLY A 49 4.34 12.55 14.52
CA GLY A 49 4.45 14.00 14.29
C GLY A 49 5.71 14.44 13.52
N LEU A 50 6.66 13.54 13.24
CA LEU A 50 7.87 13.90 12.51
C LEU A 50 7.59 14.21 11.04
N PRO A 51 8.39 15.08 10.39
CA PRO A 51 8.29 15.36 8.96
C PRO A 51 8.89 14.20 8.15
N PHE A 52 8.15 13.11 8.00
CA PHE A 52 8.61 11.89 7.34
C PHE A 52 8.78 12.04 5.84
N ASP A 53 7.84 12.72 5.19
CA ASP A 53 7.87 12.97 3.75
C ASP A 53 7.90 14.48 3.51
N ARG A 54 9.10 15.05 3.63
CA ARG A 54 9.29 16.47 3.52
C ARG A 54 9.14 16.99 2.09
N ASP A 55 9.58 16.20 1.13
CA ASP A 55 9.48 16.53 -0.29
C ASP A 55 8.15 16.05 -0.89
N GLY A 56 7.34 15.34 -0.09
CA GLY A 56 6.06 14.77 -0.45
C GLY A 56 4.95 15.81 -0.42
N TYR A 57 4.67 16.36 -1.57
CA TYR A 57 3.56 17.27 -1.78
C TYR A 57 2.21 16.60 -1.51
N ASP A 58 2.10 15.32 -1.79
CA ASP A 58 0.84 14.56 -1.79
C ASP A 58 0.21 14.47 -0.39
N GLU A 59 1.03 14.37 0.67
CA GLU A 59 0.51 14.35 2.05
C GLU A 59 -0.29 15.62 2.38
N GLY A 60 0.20 16.78 1.95
CA GLY A 60 -0.50 18.06 2.12
C GLY A 60 -1.83 18.09 1.36
N VAL A 61 -1.84 17.58 0.13
CA VAL A 61 -3.05 17.47 -0.71
C VAL A 61 -4.11 16.59 -0.05
N TYR A 62 -3.71 15.40 0.41
CA TYR A 62 -4.66 14.48 1.05
C TYR A 62 -5.14 15.01 2.41
N TRP A 63 -4.28 15.69 3.16
CA TRP A 63 -4.69 16.33 4.41
C TRP A 63 -5.70 17.46 4.15
N GLN A 64 -5.48 18.33 3.16
CA GLN A 64 -6.45 19.36 2.77
C GLN A 64 -7.75 18.75 2.21
N THR A 65 -7.66 17.64 1.50
CA THR A 65 -8.84 16.87 1.06
C THR A 65 -9.69 16.41 2.26
N LEU A 66 -9.06 15.81 3.28
CA LEU A 66 -9.76 15.39 4.51
C LEU A 66 -10.38 16.59 5.26
N ARG A 67 -9.67 17.72 5.32
CA ARG A 67 -10.18 18.97 5.92
C ARG A 67 -11.39 19.50 5.14
N SER A 68 -11.30 19.53 3.82
CA SER A 68 -12.40 19.97 2.96
C SER A 68 -13.62 19.06 3.07
N MET A 69 -13.42 17.73 3.15
CA MET A 69 -14.50 16.77 3.40
C MET A 69 -15.15 16.98 4.78
N SER A 70 -14.36 17.28 5.82
CA SER A 70 -14.89 17.55 7.16
C SER A 70 -15.69 18.85 7.24
N ALA A 71 -15.46 19.78 6.30
CA ALA A 71 -16.26 20.99 6.11
C ALA A 71 -17.54 20.75 5.27
N GLY A 72 -17.82 19.51 4.86
CA GLY A 72 -19.03 19.13 4.12
C GLY A 72 -18.88 19.15 2.59
N ASN A 73 -17.69 19.42 2.06
CA ASN A 73 -17.49 19.38 0.61
C ASN A 73 -17.39 17.94 0.11
N THR A 74 -17.97 17.66 -1.06
CA THR A 74 -18.00 16.32 -1.66
C THR A 74 -16.87 16.12 -2.65
N LEU A 75 -16.29 14.91 -2.65
CA LEU A 75 -15.27 14.51 -3.61
C LEU A 75 -15.81 14.60 -5.04
N TYR A 76 -14.95 14.99 -5.96
CA TYR A 76 -15.19 15.11 -7.40
C TYR A 76 -16.24 16.15 -7.81
N GLN A 77 -17.10 16.57 -6.92
CA GLN A 77 -18.07 17.64 -7.19
C GLN A 77 -17.51 19.03 -6.82
N HIS A 78 -16.98 19.15 -5.61
CA HIS A 78 -16.38 20.38 -5.09
C HIS A 78 -14.86 20.25 -4.97
N ILE A 79 -14.39 19.07 -4.58
CA ILE A 79 -12.98 18.76 -4.34
C ILE A 79 -12.39 18.11 -5.58
N PHE A 80 -11.35 18.71 -6.16
CA PHE A 80 -10.53 18.00 -7.13
C PHE A 80 -9.76 16.88 -6.42
N TYR A 81 -9.93 15.63 -6.87
CA TYR A 81 -9.27 14.47 -6.28
C TYR A 81 -8.84 13.49 -7.35
N SER A 82 -7.51 13.31 -7.51
CA SER A 82 -6.91 12.57 -8.62
C SER A 82 -6.79 11.06 -8.41
N GLN A 83 -7.17 10.54 -7.24
CA GLN A 83 -7.12 9.10 -6.93
C GLN A 83 -8.52 8.49 -6.91
N PRO A 84 -8.67 7.16 -7.02
CA PRO A 84 -9.93 6.48 -6.73
C PRO A 84 -10.38 6.72 -5.28
N PRO A 85 -11.68 6.62 -4.96
CA PRO A 85 -12.23 7.19 -3.73
C PRO A 85 -11.90 6.43 -2.46
N PHE A 86 -11.57 5.12 -2.53
CA PHE A 86 -11.56 4.29 -1.33
C PHE A 86 -10.41 4.61 -0.38
N PHE A 87 -9.26 5.05 -0.86
CA PHE A 87 -8.16 5.47 -0.01
C PHE A 87 -8.60 6.55 0.98
N ILE A 88 -9.12 7.68 0.47
CA ILE A 88 -9.51 8.80 1.32
C ILE A 88 -10.74 8.45 2.18
N LEU A 89 -11.68 7.66 1.64
CA LEU A 89 -12.85 7.20 2.38
C LEU A 89 -12.49 6.26 3.53
N SER A 90 -11.46 5.42 3.39
CA SER A 90 -10.99 4.54 4.46
C SER A 90 -10.25 5.30 5.56
N THR A 91 -9.65 6.45 5.22
CA THR A 91 -8.91 7.32 6.15
C THR A 91 -9.84 8.27 6.91
N PHE A 92 -10.90 8.75 6.27
CA PHE A 92 -11.77 9.80 6.78
C PHE A 92 -12.44 9.48 8.13
N PRO A 93 -12.99 8.28 8.39
CA PRO A 93 -13.56 7.95 9.69
C PRO A 93 -12.55 8.06 10.82
N GLY A 94 -11.32 7.54 10.63
CA GLY A 94 -10.25 7.65 11.62
C GLY A 94 -9.82 9.10 11.84
N TYR A 95 -9.73 9.88 10.77
CA TYR A 95 -9.44 11.31 10.84
C TYR A 95 -10.47 12.05 11.71
N LEU A 96 -11.76 11.80 11.56
CA LEU A 96 -12.82 12.42 12.37
C LEU A 96 -12.81 11.94 13.81
N LEU A 97 -12.66 10.63 14.03
CA LEU A 97 -12.72 10.02 15.37
C LEU A 97 -11.56 10.45 16.27
N PHE A 98 -10.38 10.66 15.71
CA PHE A 98 -9.17 10.97 16.49
C PHE A 98 -8.80 12.46 16.50
N GLY A 99 -9.68 13.36 16.02
CA GLY A 99 -9.56 14.80 16.28
C GLY A 99 -9.09 15.66 15.12
N SER A 100 -9.31 15.28 13.87
CA SER A 100 -9.13 16.12 12.65
C SER A 100 -7.76 16.81 12.53
N SER A 101 -6.67 16.09 12.87
CA SER A 101 -5.30 16.57 12.85
C SER A 101 -4.43 15.76 11.88
N LEU A 102 -3.22 16.23 11.58
CA LEU A 102 -2.22 15.44 10.84
C LEU A 102 -1.96 14.09 11.51
N TRP A 103 -1.82 14.11 12.84
CA TRP A 103 -1.60 12.89 13.62
C TRP A 103 -2.74 11.86 13.46
N SER A 104 -4.00 12.34 13.50
CA SER A 104 -5.18 11.46 13.33
C SER A 104 -5.27 10.87 11.93
N ALA A 105 -4.96 11.65 10.90
CA ALA A 105 -4.91 11.15 9.53
C ALA A 105 -3.82 10.08 9.35
N ARG A 106 -2.62 10.33 9.85
CA ARG A 106 -1.50 9.37 9.84
C ARG A 106 -1.80 8.11 10.67
N LEU A 107 -2.47 8.26 11.83
CA LEU A 107 -2.91 7.12 12.63
C LEU A 107 -3.88 6.24 11.85
N ALA A 108 -4.83 6.82 11.11
CA ALA A 108 -5.75 6.06 10.28
C ALA A 108 -5.01 5.23 9.21
N ILE A 109 -4.00 5.82 8.55
CA ILE A 109 -3.14 5.10 7.59
C ILE A 109 -2.33 3.99 8.26
N ALA A 110 -1.72 4.28 9.42
CA ALA A 110 -0.99 3.29 10.20
C ALA A 110 -1.86 2.07 10.54
N LEU A 111 -3.11 2.29 10.95
CA LEU A 111 -4.07 1.22 11.23
C LEU A 111 -4.43 0.41 9.98
N VAL A 112 -4.68 1.05 8.83
CA VAL A 112 -4.93 0.35 7.57
C VAL A 112 -3.70 -0.47 7.15
N SER A 113 -2.49 0.04 7.36
CA SER A 113 -1.26 -0.70 7.05
C SER A 113 -1.11 -2.02 7.81
N LEU A 114 -1.73 -2.15 9.01
CA LEU A 114 -1.73 -3.40 9.78
C LEU A 114 -2.55 -4.51 9.10
N LEU A 115 -3.52 -4.18 8.22
CA LEU A 115 -4.20 -5.18 7.39
C LEU A 115 -3.22 -5.86 6.42
N GLY A 116 -2.19 -5.15 5.99
CA GLY A 116 -1.11 -5.73 5.17
C GLY A 116 -0.34 -6.83 5.92
N LEU A 117 -0.16 -6.71 7.26
CA LEU A 117 0.44 -7.78 8.06
C LEU A 117 -0.43 -9.04 8.09
N LEU A 118 -1.75 -8.87 8.20
CA LEU A 118 -2.66 -10.00 8.09
C LEU A 118 -2.55 -10.64 6.70
N GLY A 119 -2.50 -9.84 5.64
CA GLY A 119 -2.29 -10.34 4.27
C GLY A 119 -0.96 -11.09 4.11
N ALA A 120 0.14 -10.54 4.63
CA ALA A 120 1.45 -11.19 4.63
C ALA A 120 1.44 -12.50 5.43
N PHE A 121 0.79 -12.53 6.60
CA PHE A 121 0.59 -13.74 7.39
C PHE A 121 -0.14 -14.83 6.59
N LEU A 122 -1.30 -14.49 6.00
CA LEU A 122 -2.11 -15.44 5.22
C LEU A 122 -1.37 -15.95 4.00
N LEU A 123 -0.70 -15.05 3.27
CA LEU A 123 0.08 -15.40 2.08
C LEU A 123 1.29 -16.28 2.45
N GLY A 124 2.05 -15.90 3.46
CA GLY A 124 3.18 -16.68 3.94
C GLY A 124 2.76 -18.05 4.49
N MET A 125 1.60 -18.14 5.17
CA MET A 125 1.03 -19.38 5.66
C MET A 125 0.67 -20.33 4.50
N ALA A 126 0.01 -19.80 3.46
CA ALA A 126 -0.36 -20.57 2.27
C ALA A 126 0.87 -21.04 1.47
N LEU A 127 1.88 -20.19 1.30
CA LEU A 127 3.07 -20.52 0.51
C LEU A 127 4.03 -21.47 1.23
N SER A 128 4.30 -21.25 2.51
CA SER A 128 5.39 -21.91 3.23
C SER A 128 5.07 -22.25 4.69
N GLY A 129 3.80 -22.31 5.04
CA GLY A 129 3.34 -22.69 6.39
C GLY A 129 3.72 -21.65 7.46
N ARG A 130 3.85 -22.12 8.70
CA ARG A 130 4.07 -21.25 9.89
C ARG A 130 5.32 -20.38 9.80
N LEU A 131 6.44 -20.92 9.34
CA LEU A 131 7.68 -20.17 9.16
C LEU A 131 7.54 -19.15 8.04
N GLY A 132 6.82 -19.50 6.97
CA GLY A 132 6.49 -18.58 5.89
C GLY A 132 5.67 -17.39 6.38
N ALA A 133 4.68 -17.63 7.25
CA ALA A 133 3.87 -16.57 7.84
C ALA A 133 4.71 -15.58 8.67
N ILE A 134 5.57 -16.10 9.57
CA ILE A 134 6.47 -15.29 10.40
C ILE A 134 7.45 -14.52 9.51
N ALA A 135 8.05 -15.16 8.51
CA ALA A 135 9.00 -14.54 7.60
C ALA A 135 8.37 -13.42 6.75
N ALA A 136 7.16 -13.64 6.22
CA ALA A 136 6.44 -12.63 5.45
C ALA A 136 6.07 -11.41 6.30
N MET A 137 5.58 -11.63 7.52
CA MET A 137 5.30 -10.55 8.46
C MET A 137 6.58 -9.79 8.82
N LEU A 138 7.66 -10.48 9.17
CA LEU A 138 8.95 -9.87 9.51
C LEU A 138 9.45 -8.98 8.37
N LEU A 139 9.52 -9.51 7.15
CA LEU A 139 9.98 -8.76 5.98
C LEU A 139 9.10 -7.53 5.70
N LEU A 140 7.78 -7.62 5.91
CA LEU A 140 6.88 -6.48 5.70
C LEU A 140 7.01 -5.43 6.79
N ILE A 141 7.21 -5.83 8.04
CA ILE A 141 7.34 -4.91 9.19
C ILE A 141 8.54 -4.00 9.02
N VAL A 142 9.66 -4.60 8.62
CA VAL A 142 10.94 -3.90 8.45
C VAL A 142 11.21 -3.50 7.00
N ASN A 143 10.22 -3.48 6.12
CA ASN A 143 10.42 -2.99 4.75
C ASN A 143 10.40 -1.45 4.76
N PRO A 144 11.52 -0.77 4.37
CA PRO A 144 11.63 0.67 4.53
C PRO A 144 10.56 1.45 3.74
N LEU A 145 10.25 1.02 2.50
CA LEU A 145 9.22 1.67 1.68
C LEU A 145 7.83 1.51 2.32
N TYR A 146 7.50 0.31 2.78
CA TYR A 146 6.20 0.05 3.40
C TYR A 146 6.06 0.77 4.74
N LEU A 147 7.14 0.83 5.53
CA LEU A 147 7.15 1.55 6.81
C LEU A 147 6.97 3.05 6.59
N ALA A 148 7.75 3.66 5.69
CA ALA A 148 7.66 5.07 5.37
C ALA A 148 6.24 5.46 4.95
N GLN A 149 5.67 4.71 4.01
CA GLN A 149 4.31 4.94 3.52
C GLN A 149 3.21 4.66 4.57
N SER A 150 3.51 3.91 5.63
CA SER A 150 2.57 3.67 6.73
C SER A 150 2.50 4.82 7.75
N GLN A 151 3.35 5.83 7.62
CA GLN A 151 3.48 6.98 8.53
C GLN A 151 3.16 8.32 7.85
N THR A 152 2.82 8.29 6.57
CA THR A 152 2.41 9.44 5.76
C THR A 152 1.00 9.24 5.22
N ILE A 153 0.32 10.33 4.84
CA ILE A 153 -1.02 10.23 4.26
C ILE A 153 -0.87 9.98 2.77
N GLU A 154 -0.66 8.69 2.41
CA GLU A 154 -0.39 8.25 1.05
C GLU A 154 -1.27 7.04 0.68
N ALA A 155 -1.70 6.96 -0.59
CA ALA A 155 -2.60 5.90 -1.06
C ALA A 155 -1.91 4.54 -1.21
N GLU A 156 -0.60 4.54 -1.37
CA GLU A 156 0.24 3.40 -1.71
C GLU A 156 0.16 2.29 -0.70
N VAL A 157 0.34 2.61 0.58
CA VAL A 157 0.33 1.58 1.63
C VAL A 157 -1.03 0.93 1.78
N SER A 158 -2.11 1.71 1.65
CA SER A 158 -3.47 1.19 1.73
C SER A 158 -3.74 0.22 0.59
N SER A 159 -3.40 0.58 -0.65
CA SER A 159 -3.54 -0.29 -1.81
C SER A 159 -2.69 -1.54 -1.70
N THR A 160 -1.45 -1.41 -1.21
CA THR A 160 -0.51 -2.52 -0.98
C THR A 160 -1.02 -3.47 0.11
N ALA A 161 -1.60 -2.95 1.20
CA ALA A 161 -2.17 -3.75 2.28
C ALA A 161 -3.34 -4.62 1.79
N PHE A 162 -4.25 -4.04 1.02
CA PHE A 162 -5.36 -4.78 0.43
C PHE A 162 -4.89 -5.76 -0.66
N SER A 163 -3.84 -5.45 -1.41
CA SER A 163 -3.22 -6.37 -2.37
C SER A 163 -2.65 -7.61 -1.69
N LEU A 164 -1.91 -7.44 -0.59
CA LEU A 164 -1.39 -8.55 0.20
C LEU A 164 -2.51 -9.43 0.76
N LEU A 165 -3.56 -8.78 1.29
CA LEU A 165 -4.71 -9.51 1.83
C LEU A 165 -5.44 -10.30 0.75
N ALA A 166 -5.65 -9.69 -0.43
CA ALA A 166 -6.28 -10.34 -1.58
C ALA A 166 -5.49 -11.56 -2.05
N MET A 167 -4.16 -11.44 -2.18
CA MET A 167 -3.31 -12.57 -2.59
C MET A 167 -3.25 -13.66 -1.54
N GLY A 168 -3.19 -13.32 -0.24
CA GLY A 168 -3.26 -14.30 0.84
C GLY A 168 -4.55 -15.10 0.79
N LEU A 169 -5.69 -14.43 0.62
CA LEU A 169 -7.01 -15.05 0.48
C LEU A 169 -7.14 -15.87 -0.80
N ALA A 170 -6.58 -15.38 -1.93
CA ALA A 170 -6.59 -16.10 -3.20
C ALA A 170 -5.80 -17.43 -3.12
N TYR A 171 -4.65 -17.43 -2.44
CA TYR A 171 -3.89 -18.66 -2.23
C TYR A 171 -4.58 -19.61 -1.24
N LEU A 172 -5.26 -19.11 -0.20
CA LEU A 172 -6.09 -19.93 0.69
C LEU A 172 -7.28 -20.54 -0.07
N TRP A 173 -7.92 -19.77 -0.95
CA TRP A 173 -8.93 -20.30 -1.86
C TRP A 173 -8.37 -21.40 -2.76
N TRP A 174 -7.17 -21.20 -3.30
CA TRP A 174 -6.50 -22.21 -4.13
C TRP A 174 -6.24 -23.51 -3.37
N GLU A 175 -5.81 -23.44 -2.10
CA GLU A 175 -5.57 -24.61 -1.25
C GLU A 175 -6.84 -25.29 -0.77
N HIS A 176 -7.92 -24.54 -0.58
CA HIS A 176 -9.23 -25.02 -0.12
C HIS A 176 -10.31 -24.77 -1.18
N PRO A 177 -10.27 -25.51 -2.31
CA PRO A 177 -11.08 -25.16 -3.48
C PRO A 177 -12.54 -25.57 -3.40
N GLU A 178 -12.98 -26.24 -2.34
CA GLU A 178 -14.33 -26.80 -2.19
C GLU A 178 -14.96 -26.43 -0.83
N GLY A 179 -16.30 -26.48 -0.79
CA GLY A 179 -17.07 -26.22 0.41
C GLY A 179 -17.23 -24.72 0.74
N THR A 180 -17.83 -24.45 1.90
CA THR A 180 -18.17 -23.09 2.35
C THR A 180 -16.94 -22.19 2.52
N ARG A 181 -15.81 -22.77 2.93
CA ARG A 181 -14.55 -22.01 3.06
C ARG A 181 -14.06 -21.46 1.72
N SER A 182 -14.22 -22.25 0.65
CA SER A 182 -13.88 -21.82 -0.70
C SER A 182 -14.67 -20.60 -1.12
N LEU A 183 -15.99 -20.59 -0.89
CA LEU A 183 -16.87 -19.47 -1.18
C LEU A 183 -16.46 -18.22 -0.38
N PHE A 184 -16.17 -18.41 0.89
CA PHE A 184 -15.76 -17.33 1.78
C PHE A 184 -14.43 -16.68 1.33
N TYR A 185 -13.40 -17.47 1.06
CA TYR A 185 -12.12 -16.95 0.58
C TYR A 185 -12.25 -16.29 -0.79
N ALA A 186 -13.04 -16.85 -1.71
CA ALA A 186 -13.27 -16.28 -3.03
C ALA A 186 -13.99 -14.92 -2.93
N ALA A 187 -15.06 -14.83 -2.10
CA ALA A 187 -15.77 -13.59 -1.86
C ALA A 187 -14.86 -12.50 -1.28
N LEU A 188 -14.10 -12.83 -0.22
CA LEU A 188 -13.17 -11.89 0.39
C LEU A 188 -12.05 -11.48 -0.56
N THR A 189 -11.57 -12.39 -1.43
CA THR A 189 -10.61 -12.04 -2.49
C THR A 189 -11.21 -10.99 -3.42
N GLY A 190 -12.44 -11.19 -3.91
CA GLY A 190 -13.11 -10.22 -4.78
C GLY A 190 -13.28 -8.85 -4.12
N ILE A 191 -13.72 -8.83 -2.86
CA ILE A 191 -13.83 -7.59 -2.07
C ILE A 191 -12.48 -6.89 -1.97
N THR A 192 -11.45 -7.58 -1.49
CA THR A 192 -10.13 -6.97 -1.21
C THR A 192 -9.37 -6.54 -2.46
N VAL A 193 -9.56 -7.23 -3.60
CA VAL A 193 -9.07 -6.79 -4.92
C VAL A 193 -9.68 -5.43 -5.28
N THR A 194 -11.00 -5.30 -5.16
CA THR A 194 -11.69 -4.05 -5.45
C THR A 194 -11.21 -2.91 -4.54
N LEU A 195 -11.10 -3.18 -3.24
CA LEU A 195 -10.60 -2.19 -2.27
C LEU A 195 -9.18 -1.73 -2.62
N SER A 196 -8.30 -2.66 -3.02
CA SER A 196 -6.94 -2.35 -3.44
C SER A 196 -6.92 -1.42 -4.66
N ILE A 197 -7.67 -1.74 -5.72
CA ILE A 197 -7.73 -0.95 -6.95
C ILE A 197 -8.38 0.41 -6.70
N LEU A 198 -9.42 0.46 -5.86
CA LEU A 198 -10.09 1.71 -5.48
C LEU A 198 -9.31 2.56 -4.48
N CYS A 199 -8.21 2.05 -3.89
CA CYS A 199 -7.22 2.89 -3.22
C CYS A 199 -6.28 3.55 -4.24
N LYS A 200 -5.74 2.78 -5.19
CA LYS A 200 -4.80 3.28 -6.22
C LYS A 200 -4.82 2.40 -7.46
N LEU A 201 -4.94 3.02 -8.64
CA LEU A 201 -5.03 2.30 -9.92
C LEU A 201 -3.81 1.42 -10.21
N LEU A 202 -2.63 1.77 -9.69
CA LEU A 202 -1.41 0.96 -9.84
C LEU A 202 -1.57 -0.47 -9.34
N SER A 203 -2.50 -0.71 -8.39
CA SER A 203 -2.81 -2.05 -7.87
C SER A 203 -3.55 -2.95 -8.85
N VAL A 204 -3.93 -2.47 -10.03
CA VAL A 204 -4.54 -3.31 -11.07
C VAL A 204 -3.64 -4.48 -11.47
N SER A 205 -2.32 -4.38 -11.24
CA SER A 205 -1.36 -5.49 -11.42
C SER A 205 -1.77 -6.79 -10.73
N ILE A 206 -2.54 -6.71 -9.62
CA ILE A 206 -2.99 -7.89 -8.86
C ILE A 206 -3.98 -8.76 -9.64
N LEU A 207 -4.66 -8.20 -10.63
CA LEU A 207 -5.59 -8.96 -11.48
C LEU A 207 -4.86 -10.07 -12.26
N VAL A 208 -3.59 -9.85 -12.63
CA VAL A 208 -2.81 -10.82 -13.41
C VAL A 208 -2.59 -12.13 -12.64
N PRO A 209 -2.00 -12.14 -11.42
CA PRO A 209 -1.83 -13.37 -10.66
C PRO A 209 -3.16 -14.04 -10.29
N ILE A 210 -4.20 -13.27 -9.98
CA ILE A 210 -5.52 -13.83 -9.65
C ILE A 210 -6.15 -14.48 -10.88
N ALA A 211 -6.06 -13.84 -12.05
CA ALA A 211 -6.52 -14.43 -13.31
C ALA A 211 -5.79 -15.75 -13.60
N LEU A 212 -4.48 -15.82 -13.37
CA LEU A 212 -3.72 -17.07 -13.54
C LEU A 212 -4.18 -18.16 -12.58
N LEU A 213 -4.43 -17.86 -11.31
CA LEU A 213 -4.99 -18.82 -10.35
C LEU A 213 -6.39 -19.28 -10.79
N MET A 214 -7.23 -18.36 -11.27
CA MET A 214 -8.56 -18.70 -11.79
C MET A 214 -8.47 -19.60 -13.04
N LEU A 215 -7.63 -19.26 -13.99
CA LEU A 215 -7.43 -20.06 -15.21
C LEU A 215 -6.90 -21.47 -14.90
N ALA A 216 -5.90 -21.57 -14.02
CA ALA A 216 -5.39 -22.85 -13.57
C ALA A 216 -6.49 -23.68 -12.86
N ARG A 217 -7.37 -23.01 -12.08
CA ARG A 217 -8.51 -23.66 -11.44
C ARG A 217 -9.55 -24.10 -12.45
N LEU A 218 -9.89 -23.28 -13.44
CA LEU A 218 -10.80 -23.63 -14.53
C LEU A 218 -10.28 -24.85 -15.30
N TRP A 219 -8.98 -24.88 -15.59
CA TRP A 219 -8.34 -26.04 -16.24
C TRP A 219 -8.48 -27.31 -15.40
N GLN A 220 -8.26 -27.25 -14.07
CA GLN A 220 -8.47 -28.40 -13.17
C GLN A 220 -9.93 -28.88 -13.15
N ILE A 221 -10.90 -27.95 -13.12
CA ILE A 221 -12.33 -28.27 -13.09
C ILE A 221 -12.75 -28.90 -14.39
N TRP A 222 -12.21 -28.44 -15.53
CA TRP A 222 -12.54 -29.02 -16.85
C TRP A 222 -12.19 -30.51 -16.98
N HIS A 223 -11.14 -30.95 -16.29
CA HIS A 223 -10.70 -32.33 -16.27
C HIS A 223 -11.40 -33.19 -15.21
N LYS A 224 -12.33 -32.63 -14.43
CA LYS A 224 -13.18 -33.37 -13.49
C LYS A 224 -14.43 -33.91 -14.18
N GLN A 225 -15.12 -34.86 -13.49
CA GLN A 225 -16.42 -35.38 -13.94
C GLN A 225 -17.46 -34.25 -14.10
N PRO A 226 -18.38 -34.37 -15.10
CA PRO A 226 -19.33 -33.28 -15.43
C PRO A 226 -20.16 -32.75 -14.24
N GLY A 227 -20.64 -33.64 -13.37
CA GLY A 227 -21.45 -33.25 -12.21
C GLY A 227 -20.71 -32.41 -11.15
N MET A 228 -19.37 -32.50 -11.09
CA MET A 228 -18.55 -31.74 -10.14
C MET A 228 -18.11 -30.37 -10.70
N ARG A 229 -18.37 -30.10 -11.99
CA ARG A 229 -17.92 -28.86 -12.65
C ARG A 229 -18.66 -27.61 -12.10
N LEU A 230 -19.98 -27.71 -11.98
CA LEU A 230 -20.81 -26.58 -11.47
C LEU A 230 -20.41 -26.19 -10.04
N ILE A 231 -20.22 -27.16 -9.15
CA ILE A 231 -19.78 -26.92 -7.76
C ILE A 231 -18.41 -26.27 -7.73
N GLY A 232 -17.47 -26.69 -8.61
CA GLY A 232 -16.15 -26.11 -8.71
C GLY A 232 -16.11 -24.68 -9.26
N LEU A 233 -17.09 -24.30 -10.12
CA LEU A 233 -17.19 -22.95 -10.69
C LEU A 233 -17.80 -21.94 -9.72
N LEU A 234 -18.64 -22.37 -8.78
CA LEU A 234 -19.38 -21.49 -7.89
C LEU A 234 -18.47 -20.48 -7.12
N PRO A 235 -17.32 -20.87 -6.53
CA PRO A 235 -16.44 -19.91 -5.87
C PRO A 235 -15.92 -18.83 -6.81
N ILE A 236 -15.63 -19.16 -8.08
CA ILE A 236 -15.18 -18.18 -9.09
C ILE A 236 -16.27 -17.13 -9.33
N PHE A 237 -17.50 -17.58 -9.55
CA PHE A 237 -18.64 -16.67 -9.72
C PHE A 237 -18.89 -15.80 -8.48
N VAL A 238 -18.79 -16.38 -7.28
CA VAL A 238 -18.94 -15.64 -6.01
C VAL A 238 -17.84 -14.58 -5.88
N GLY A 239 -16.58 -14.89 -6.21
CA GLY A 239 -15.48 -13.93 -6.17
C GLY A 239 -15.69 -12.77 -7.15
N ILE A 240 -16.09 -13.08 -8.40
CA ILE A 240 -16.39 -12.06 -9.42
C ILE A 240 -17.59 -11.20 -8.99
N ALA A 241 -18.66 -11.83 -8.52
CA ALA A 241 -19.85 -11.12 -8.06
C ALA A 241 -19.54 -10.20 -6.88
N ALA A 242 -18.74 -10.67 -5.91
CA ALA A 242 -18.29 -9.87 -4.77
C ALA A 242 -17.43 -8.68 -5.22
N CYS A 243 -16.53 -8.88 -6.19
CA CYS A 243 -15.73 -7.81 -6.79
C CYS A 243 -16.64 -6.74 -7.41
N ILE A 244 -17.56 -7.13 -8.30
CA ILE A 244 -18.49 -6.21 -8.98
C ILE A 244 -19.39 -5.50 -7.99
N LEU A 245 -19.98 -6.23 -7.03
CA LEU A 245 -20.86 -5.64 -6.03
C LEU A 245 -20.13 -4.60 -5.17
N THR A 246 -18.92 -4.91 -4.72
CA THR A 246 -18.10 -3.98 -3.94
C THR A 246 -17.78 -2.73 -4.74
N PHE A 247 -17.42 -2.90 -6.03
CA PHE A 247 -17.15 -1.78 -6.93
C PHE A 247 -18.39 -0.88 -7.09
N VAL A 248 -19.56 -1.48 -7.36
CA VAL A 248 -20.82 -0.74 -7.50
C VAL A 248 -21.17 0.00 -6.21
N VAL A 249 -21.14 -0.69 -5.05
CA VAL A 249 -21.49 -0.10 -3.75
C VAL A 249 -20.61 1.10 -3.41
N LEU A 250 -19.30 1.00 -3.64
CA LEU A 250 -18.37 2.07 -3.31
C LEU A 250 -18.40 3.25 -4.30
N LEU A 251 -18.84 3.04 -5.54
CA LEU A 251 -18.96 4.12 -6.51
C LEU A 251 -20.35 4.73 -6.58
N LEU A 252 -21.38 4.06 -6.06
CA LEU A 252 -22.77 4.55 -6.07
C LEU A 252 -22.93 5.96 -5.45
N PRO A 253 -22.25 6.32 -4.34
CA PRO A 253 -22.34 7.68 -3.78
C PRO A 253 -21.88 8.79 -4.72
N PHE A 254 -21.07 8.46 -5.73
CA PHE A 254 -20.51 9.39 -6.71
C PHE A 254 -21.28 9.44 -8.03
N SER A 255 -22.47 8.83 -8.09
CA SER A 255 -23.29 8.77 -9.33
C SER A 255 -23.58 10.16 -9.93
N GLY A 256 -23.80 11.18 -9.09
CA GLY A 256 -24.01 12.57 -9.52
C GLY A 256 -22.75 13.31 -10.00
N SER A 257 -21.55 12.79 -9.70
CA SER A 257 -20.25 13.38 -10.07
C SER A 257 -19.37 12.40 -10.86
N TYR A 258 -19.97 11.37 -11.44
CA TYR A 258 -19.22 10.29 -12.09
C TYR A 258 -18.33 10.77 -13.24
N GLN A 259 -18.81 11.73 -14.04
CA GLN A 259 -18.03 12.31 -15.14
C GLN A 259 -16.81 13.06 -14.61
N SER A 260 -16.97 13.89 -13.59
CA SER A 260 -15.86 14.62 -12.95
C SER A 260 -14.87 13.66 -12.29
N MET A 261 -15.36 12.57 -11.69
CA MET A 261 -14.50 11.51 -11.16
C MET A 261 -13.66 10.86 -12.25
N LEU A 262 -14.25 10.49 -13.40
CA LEU A 262 -13.50 9.92 -14.53
C LEU A 262 -12.48 10.91 -15.09
N GLN A 263 -12.85 12.18 -15.21
CA GLN A 263 -11.92 13.23 -15.63
C GLN A 263 -10.73 13.37 -14.69
N SER A 264 -10.98 13.37 -13.37
CA SER A 264 -9.92 13.53 -12.36
C SER A 264 -9.05 12.28 -12.22
N VAL A 265 -9.64 11.08 -12.28
CA VAL A 265 -8.91 9.82 -12.00
C VAL A 265 -8.27 9.23 -13.26
N ILE A 266 -8.87 9.40 -14.45
CA ILE A 266 -8.39 8.77 -15.69
C ILE A 266 -7.81 9.81 -16.65
N THR A 267 -8.64 10.80 -17.05
CA THR A 267 -8.23 11.76 -18.09
C THR A 267 -7.05 12.61 -17.64
N PHE A 268 -7.07 13.09 -16.40
CA PHE A 268 -5.96 13.84 -15.80
C PHE A 268 -4.63 13.07 -15.87
N HIS A 269 -4.60 11.81 -15.44
CA HIS A 269 -3.37 11.00 -15.49
C HIS A 269 -2.92 10.70 -16.93
N SER A 270 -3.86 10.51 -17.86
CA SER A 270 -3.53 10.35 -19.28
C SER A 270 -2.89 11.61 -19.87
N ASN A 271 -3.43 12.79 -19.58
CA ASN A 271 -2.88 14.08 -20.02
C ASN A 271 -1.51 14.34 -19.39
N ALA A 272 -1.37 14.09 -18.07
CA ALA A 272 -0.10 14.21 -17.38
C ALA A 272 0.98 13.30 -18.00
N ALA A 273 0.63 12.05 -18.34
CA ALA A 273 1.55 11.13 -18.97
C ALA A 273 2.05 11.62 -20.35
N GLN A 274 1.22 12.33 -21.11
CA GLN A 274 1.64 12.94 -22.38
C GLN A 274 2.62 14.08 -22.16
N VAL A 275 2.33 15.00 -21.22
CA VAL A 275 3.18 16.15 -20.92
C VAL A 275 4.54 15.73 -20.35
N PHE A 276 4.56 14.73 -19.48
CA PHE A 276 5.78 14.24 -18.83
C PHE A 276 6.39 13.01 -19.52
N SER A 277 6.05 12.73 -20.78
CA SER A 277 6.51 11.53 -21.50
C SER A 277 8.04 11.39 -21.54
N SER A 278 8.79 12.49 -21.58
CA SER A 278 10.26 12.49 -21.52
C SER A 278 10.81 11.89 -20.21
N ASN A 279 10.04 11.94 -19.11
CA ASN A 279 10.46 11.41 -17.83
C ASN A 279 10.43 9.88 -17.79
N GLN A 280 9.81 9.20 -18.77
CA GLN A 280 9.80 7.74 -18.83
C GLN A 280 11.22 7.14 -18.88
N GLN A 281 12.18 7.85 -19.46
CA GLN A 281 13.58 7.39 -19.50
C GLN A 281 14.19 7.29 -18.10
N THR A 282 13.77 8.14 -17.15
CA THR A 282 14.26 8.11 -15.76
C THR A 282 13.62 7.00 -14.94
N ASN A 283 12.49 6.41 -15.38
CA ASN A 283 11.81 5.34 -14.67
C ASN A 283 12.71 4.12 -14.50
N PHE A 284 13.55 3.81 -15.51
CA PHE A 284 14.48 2.69 -15.39
C PHE A 284 15.45 2.85 -14.21
N SER A 285 16.09 4.00 -14.08
CA SER A 285 17.02 4.26 -12.98
C SER A 285 16.32 4.25 -11.62
N THR A 286 15.11 4.78 -11.54
CA THR A 286 14.29 4.78 -10.32
C THR A 286 13.92 3.35 -9.90
N ILE A 287 13.44 2.52 -10.85
CA ILE A 287 13.11 1.11 -10.60
C ILE A 287 14.37 0.32 -10.27
N GLN A 288 15.46 0.53 -11.01
CA GLN A 288 16.74 -0.12 -10.77
C GLN A 288 17.26 0.17 -9.36
N GLY A 289 17.14 1.43 -8.89
CA GLY A 289 17.50 1.81 -7.51
C GLY A 289 16.75 0.98 -6.46
N ALA A 290 15.45 0.73 -6.63
CA ALA A 290 14.69 -0.13 -5.72
C ALA A 290 15.11 -1.61 -5.79
N LEU A 291 15.55 -2.06 -6.96
CA LEU A 291 15.96 -3.46 -7.18
C LEU A 291 17.40 -3.75 -6.70
N THR A 292 18.18 -2.76 -6.27
CA THR A 292 19.54 -2.96 -5.72
C THR A 292 19.56 -3.42 -4.26
N SER A 293 18.41 -3.40 -3.56
CA SER A 293 18.31 -3.92 -2.19
C SER A 293 18.41 -5.46 -2.15
N LEU A 294 18.61 -6.04 -0.96
CA LEU A 294 18.75 -7.49 -0.84
C LEU A 294 17.40 -8.25 -1.04
N LEU A 295 16.27 -7.59 -0.84
CA LEU A 295 14.96 -8.24 -1.00
C LEU A 295 14.73 -8.80 -2.43
N PRO A 296 15.00 -8.08 -3.52
CA PRO A 296 14.92 -8.63 -4.88
C PRO A 296 15.85 -9.84 -5.11
N LEU A 297 17.04 -9.85 -4.56
CA LEU A 297 17.94 -11.01 -4.64
C LEU A 297 17.39 -12.20 -3.87
N THR A 298 16.80 -11.97 -2.69
CA THR A 298 16.13 -13.01 -1.92
C THR A 298 14.91 -13.56 -2.67
N ALA A 299 14.16 -12.70 -3.35
CA ALA A 299 13.04 -13.08 -4.20
C ALA A 299 13.49 -13.89 -5.42
N LEU A 300 14.58 -13.49 -6.08
CA LEU A 300 15.18 -14.26 -7.18
C LEU A 300 15.63 -15.65 -6.71
N TYR A 301 16.26 -15.74 -5.55
CA TYR A 301 16.58 -17.02 -4.92
C TYR A 301 15.32 -17.85 -4.70
N GLY A 302 14.23 -17.23 -4.25
CA GLY A 302 12.93 -17.90 -4.07
C GLY A 302 12.34 -18.45 -5.36
N ILE A 303 12.45 -17.72 -6.47
CA ILE A 303 12.05 -18.20 -7.80
C ILE A 303 12.84 -19.47 -8.16
N VAL A 304 14.17 -19.40 -8.08
CA VAL A 304 15.04 -20.54 -8.40
C VAL A 304 14.73 -21.75 -7.51
N ALA A 305 14.62 -21.54 -6.21
CA ALA A 305 14.29 -22.57 -5.25
C ALA A 305 12.94 -23.25 -5.50
N ALA A 306 11.92 -22.47 -5.85
CA ALA A 306 10.59 -22.99 -6.19
C ALA A 306 10.61 -23.78 -7.50
N LEU A 307 11.29 -23.30 -8.53
CA LEU A 307 11.42 -23.98 -9.82
C LEU A 307 12.17 -25.31 -9.67
N LEU A 308 13.27 -25.36 -8.90
CA LEU A 308 14.00 -26.60 -8.61
C LEU A 308 13.15 -27.62 -7.89
N ARG A 309 12.23 -27.17 -7.02
CA ARG A 309 11.25 -28.03 -6.31
C ARG A 309 9.99 -28.31 -7.10
N ARG A 310 9.86 -27.77 -8.33
CA ARG A 310 8.65 -27.83 -9.16
C ARG A 310 7.41 -27.32 -8.46
N ASP A 311 7.57 -26.28 -7.64
CA ASP A 311 6.46 -25.58 -6.98
C ASP A 311 5.87 -24.53 -7.92
N TRP A 312 4.88 -24.96 -8.73
CA TRP A 312 4.25 -24.11 -9.74
C TRP A 312 3.46 -22.92 -9.17
N ARG A 313 3.26 -22.86 -7.84
CA ARG A 313 2.65 -21.71 -7.17
C ARG A 313 3.49 -20.45 -7.32
N VAL A 314 4.73 -20.56 -7.72
CA VAL A 314 5.62 -19.42 -8.03
C VAL A 314 5.19 -18.66 -9.28
N ILE A 315 4.51 -19.29 -10.25
CA ILE A 315 4.16 -18.68 -11.55
C ILE A 315 3.26 -17.45 -11.38
N PRO A 316 2.13 -17.49 -10.64
CA PRO A 316 1.32 -16.29 -10.40
C PRO A 316 2.10 -15.17 -9.70
N LEU A 317 3.05 -15.50 -8.81
CA LEU A 317 3.87 -14.50 -8.09
C LEU A 317 4.87 -13.82 -9.04
N ILE A 318 5.50 -14.57 -9.94
CA ILE A 318 6.37 -14.00 -10.99
C ILE A 318 5.53 -13.08 -11.90
N ALA A 319 4.36 -13.53 -12.32
CA ALA A 319 3.47 -12.73 -13.15
C ALA A 319 3.02 -11.43 -12.43
N TRP A 320 2.78 -11.49 -11.11
CA TRP A 320 2.50 -10.31 -10.30
C TRP A 320 3.66 -9.31 -10.32
N LEU A 321 4.88 -9.79 -10.06
CA LEU A 321 6.07 -8.95 -10.13
C LEU A 321 6.24 -8.30 -11.50
N LEU A 322 6.12 -9.09 -12.57
CA LEU A 322 6.27 -8.58 -13.94
C LEU A 322 5.17 -7.57 -14.31
N ALA A 323 3.92 -7.83 -13.94
CA ALA A 323 2.82 -6.89 -14.16
C ALA A 323 3.03 -5.58 -13.38
N THR A 324 3.52 -5.65 -12.14
CA THR A 324 3.84 -4.46 -11.34
C THR A 324 4.99 -3.67 -11.96
N LEU A 325 6.06 -4.33 -12.38
CA LEU A 325 7.19 -3.69 -13.07
C LEU A 325 6.74 -3.04 -14.38
N TYR A 326 5.87 -3.70 -15.14
CA TYR A 326 5.32 -3.15 -16.38
C TYR A 326 4.53 -1.85 -16.12
N LEU A 327 3.66 -1.85 -15.10
CA LEU A 327 2.89 -0.65 -14.75
C LEU A 327 3.78 0.49 -14.25
N LEU A 328 4.77 0.19 -13.39
CA LEU A 328 5.74 1.18 -12.90
C LEU A 328 6.57 1.76 -14.06
N TRP A 329 6.97 0.94 -15.02
CA TRP A 329 7.69 1.41 -16.20
C TRP A 329 6.87 2.41 -17.03
N HIS A 330 5.54 2.22 -17.12
CA HIS A 330 4.63 3.09 -17.87
C HIS A 330 4.01 4.22 -17.04
N GLN A 331 4.25 4.22 -15.71
CA GLN A 331 3.78 5.30 -14.82
C GLN A 331 4.60 6.56 -15.06
N VAL A 332 3.95 7.63 -15.51
CA VAL A 332 4.60 8.92 -15.78
C VAL A 332 3.76 10.04 -15.19
N PRO A 333 4.36 10.88 -14.32
CA PRO A 333 5.67 10.72 -13.69
C PRO A 333 5.71 9.55 -12.69
N LEU A 334 6.89 8.92 -12.54
CA LEU A 334 7.13 7.89 -11.53
C LEU A 334 7.82 8.52 -10.32
N PHE A 335 7.19 8.41 -9.16
CA PHE A 335 7.77 8.87 -7.90
C PHE A 335 8.28 7.69 -7.06
N PRO A 336 9.27 7.91 -6.15
CA PRO A 336 9.85 6.84 -5.32
C PRO A 336 8.83 6.08 -4.47
N HIS A 337 7.78 6.74 -3.95
CA HIS A 337 6.74 6.11 -3.14
C HIS A 337 5.92 5.08 -3.92
N HIS A 338 5.75 5.21 -5.25
CA HIS A 338 5.09 4.21 -6.08
C HIS A 338 5.77 2.83 -6.03
N LEU A 339 7.09 2.80 -5.73
CA LEU A 339 7.87 1.57 -5.71
C LEU A 339 7.46 0.60 -4.59
N VAL A 340 6.71 1.06 -3.59
CA VAL A 340 6.14 0.19 -2.55
C VAL A 340 5.26 -0.91 -3.14
N ALA A 341 4.69 -0.71 -4.33
CA ALA A 341 3.93 -1.72 -5.06
C ALA A 341 4.75 -3.00 -5.38
N LEU A 342 6.09 -2.91 -5.40
CA LEU A 342 6.98 -4.06 -5.57
C LEU A 342 7.11 -4.91 -4.29
N THR A 343 6.83 -4.34 -3.13
CA THR A 343 7.02 -5.02 -1.83
C THR A 343 6.24 -6.34 -1.72
N PRO A 344 4.93 -6.42 -2.06
CA PRO A 344 4.16 -7.65 -1.93
C PRO A 344 4.68 -8.80 -2.78
N PRO A 345 4.86 -8.67 -4.11
CA PRO A 345 5.35 -9.77 -4.93
C PRO A 345 6.76 -10.19 -4.56
N LEU A 346 7.65 -9.25 -4.16
CA LEU A 346 9.01 -9.59 -3.73
C LEU A 346 9.02 -10.38 -2.42
N ILE A 347 8.21 -10.00 -1.42
CA ILE A 347 8.08 -10.76 -0.16
C ILE A 347 7.51 -12.15 -0.44
N ALA A 348 6.46 -12.26 -1.24
CA ALA A 348 5.87 -13.55 -1.58
C ALA A 348 6.88 -14.49 -2.26
N LEU A 349 7.66 -13.95 -3.22
CA LEU A 349 8.72 -14.68 -3.91
C LEU A 349 9.88 -15.04 -2.98
N ALA A 350 10.25 -14.19 -2.04
CA ALA A 350 11.28 -14.49 -1.05
C ALA A 350 10.86 -15.64 -0.11
N VAL A 351 9.62 -15.60 0.35
CA VAL A 351 9.09 -16.55 1.35
C VAL A 351 8.81 -17.93 0.78
N ILE A 352 8.44 -18.05 -0.51
CA ILE A 352 8.22 -19.37 -1.15
C ILE A 352 9.49 -20.23 -1.14
N ALA A 353 10.68 -19.60 -0.99
CA ALA A 353 11.97 -20.30 -0.85
C ALA A 353 12.01 -21.25 0.36
N ILE A 354 11.32 -20.94 1.45
CA ILE A 354 11.26 -21.78 2.66
C ILE A 354 10.62 -23.14 2.33
N GLY A 355 9.61 -23.14 1.46
CA GLY A 355 8.88 -24.35 1.05
C GLY A 355 7.83 -24.80 2.06
N ASN A 356 6.86 -25.57 1.59
CA ASN A 356 5.81 -26.13 2.44
C ASN A 356 6.21 -27.55 2.90
N PRO A 357 6.40 -27.78 4.22
CA PRO A 357 6.81 -29.09 4.74
C PRO A 357 5.83 -30.22 4.44
N VAL A 358 4.54 -29.93 4.24
CA VAL A 358 3.52 -30.92 3.88
C VAL A 358 3.72 -31.46 2.45
N VAL A 359 4.14 -30.59 1.52
CA VAL A 359 4.43 -30.97 0.14
C VAL A 359 5.77 -31.72 0.09
N GLN A 360 6.74 -31.32 0.90
CA GLN A 360 8.07 -31.93 0.93
C GLN A 360 8.06 -33.39 1.41
N ASN A 361 7.27 -33.74 2.43
CA ASN A 361 7.19 -35.11 2.94
C ASN A 361 6.64 -36.12 1.94
N LYS A 362 5.90 -35.68 0.93
CA LYS A 362 5.31 -36.59 -0.11
C LYS A 362 6.31 -37.05 -1.19
N TYR A 363 7.44 -36.32 -1.35
CA TYR A 363 8.38 -36.54 -2.46
C TYR A 363 9.81 -36.87 -2.04
N ILE A 364 10.14 -36.85 -0.72
CA ILE A 364 11.50 -37.00 -0.24
C ILE A 364 11.70 -38.33 0.45
N SER A 365 12.00 -39.35 -0.34
CA SER A 365 12.41 -40.68 0.16
C SER A 365 13.90 -41.03 -0.15
N GLY A 366 14.74 -40.07 -0.52
CA GLY A 366 16.15 -40.34 -0.91
C GLY A 366 17.17 -39.38 -0.29
N GLY A 367 18.31 -39.87 0.14
CA GLY A 367 19.32 -39.16 0.94
C GLY A 367 19.91 -37.90 0.32
N LEU A 368 20.21 -37.84 -0.99
CA LEU A 368 20.80 -36.68 -1.65
C LEU A 368 19.78 -35.54 -1.83
N MET A 369 18.57 -35.90 -2.26
CA MET A 369 17.48 -34.95 -2.48
C MET A 369 17.02 -34.26 -1.17
N HIS A 370 17.07 -34.99 -0.05
CA HIS A 370 16.82 -34.42 1.29
C HIS A 370 17.89 -33.37 1.67
N ARG A 371 19.17 -33.67 1.46
CA ARG A 371 20.28 -32.72 1.76
C ARG A 371 20.16 -31.44 0.95
N THR A 372 19.86 -31.54 -0.35
CA THR A 372 19.68 -30.37 -1.23
C THR A 372 18.51 -29.50 -0.77
N THR A 373 17.37 -30.11 -0.41
CA THR A 373 16.21 -29.37 0.08
C THR A 373 16.48 -28.67 1.41
N MET A 374 17.22 -29.32 2.32
CA MET A 374 17.64 -28.71 3.57
C MET A 374 18.61 -27.54 3.36
N LEU A 375 19.52 -27.66 2.42
CA LEU A 375 20.44 -26.57 2.07
C LEU A 375 19.67 -25.36 1.51
N ILE A 376 18.73 -25.59 0.59
CA ILE A 376 17.86 -24.56 0.04
C ILE A 376 17.09 -23.85 1.16
N PHE A 377 16.51 -24.61 2.09
CA PHE A 377 15.78 -24.08 3.24
C PHE A 377 16.67 -23.17 4.11
N TRP A 378 17.86 -23.62 4.51
CA TRP A 378 18.72 -22.84 5.39
C TRP A 378 19.27 -21.59 4.70
N ILE A 379 19.61 -21.66 3.41
CA ILE A 379 19.99 -20.48 2.64
C ILE A 379 18.84 -19.48 2.59
N ALA A 380 17.59 -19.91 2.39
CA ALA A 380 16.42 -19.05 2.40
C ALA A 380 16.27 -18.34 3.75
N ILE A 381 16.38 -19.06 4.86
CA ILE A 381 16.29 -18.49 6.20
C ILE A 381 17.39 -17.43 6.42
N VAL A 382 18.63 -17.74 6.06
CA VAL A 382 19.77 -16.81 6.19
C VAL A 382 19.52 -15.55 5.36
N LEU A 383 19.12 -15.69 4.09
CA LEU A 383 18.84 -14.54 3.21
C LEU A 383 17.71 -13.67 3.76
N ILE A 384 16.63 -14.27 4.26
CA ILE A 384 15.50 -13.55 4.86
C ILE A 384 15.95 -12.77 6.11
N LEU A 385 16.72 -13.41 6.99
CA LEU A 385 17.22 -12.76 8.21
C LEU A 385 18.19 -11.62 7.91
N VAL A 386 19.12 -11.81 6.95
CA VAL A 386 20.04 -10.76 6.52
C VAL A 386 19.29 -9.61 5.86
N THR A 387 18.31 -9.91 5.01
CA THR A 387 17.44 -8.88 4.40
C THR A 387 16.71 -8.09 5.49
N ALA A 388 16.12 -8.75 6.47
CA ALA A 388 15.44 -8.08 7.57
C ALA A 388 16.41 -7.20 8.39
N LEU A 389 17.60 -7.68 8.68
CA LEU A 389 18.62 -6.92 9.43
C LEU A 389 19.06 -5.66 8.68
N LEU A 390 19.32 -5.76 7.37
CA LEU A 390 19.68 -4.61 6.54
C LEU A 390 18.53 -3.61 6.43
N ASN A 391 17.29 -4.08 6.31
CA ASN A 391 16.11 -3.22 6.32
C ASN A 391 15.95 -2.47 7.65
N VAL A 392 16.15 -3.13 8.80
CA VAL A 392 16.17 -2.46 10.12
C VAL A 392 17.22 -1.36 10.19
N GLN A 393 18.38 -1.56 9.56
CA GLN A 393 19.40 -0.51 9.48
C GLN A 393 18.92 0.67 8.63
N GLN A 394 18.26 0.42 7.51
CA GLN A 394 17.68 1.47 6.66
C GLN A 394 16.54 2.22 7.39
N ASP A 395 15.65 1.51 8.09
CA ASP A 395 14.60 2.13 8.91
C ASP A 395 15.20 3.05 9.97
N ARG A 396 16.27 2.62 10.60
CA ARG A 396 17.01 3.43 11.59
C ARG A 396 17.58 4.73 10.99
N LEU A 397 18.10 4.66 9.76
CA LEU A 397 18.58 5.84 9.02
C LEU A 397 17.41 6.75 8.63
N TYR A 398 16.30 6.19 8.19
CA TYR A 398 15.07 6.92 7.88
C TYR A 398 14.57 7.73 9.08
N TYR A 399 14.43 7.12 10.27
CA TYR A 399 14.03 7.84 11.48
C TYR A 399 15.04 8.91 11.89
N ARG A 400 16.35 8.64 11.78
CA ARG A 400 17.39 9.66 12.05
C ARG A 400 17.28 10.85 11.10
N SER A 401 17.01 10.60 9.84
CA SER A 401 16.80 11.65 8.84
C SER A 401 15.55 12.48 9.16
N ALA A 402 14.42 11.83 9.52
CA ALA A 402 13.20 12.54 9.91
C ALA A 402 13.41 13.41 11.18
N VAL A 403 14.13 12.91 12.19
CA VAL A 403 14.50 13.69 13.38
C VAL A 403 15.40 14.87 13.01
N ALA A 404 16.42 14.66 12.18
CA ALA A 404 17.29 15.75 11.72
C ALA A 404 16.50 16.79 10.90
N SER A 405 15.57 16.33 10.07
CA SER A 405 14.67 17.21 9.31
C SER A 405 13.78 18.07 10.21
N SER A 406 13.28 17.55 11.33
CA SER A 406 12.39 18.26 12.25
C SER A 406 13.02 19.51 12.89
N VAL A 407 14.35 19.54 13.01
CA VAL A 407 15.11 20.68 13.57
C VAL A 407 15.82 21.50 12.48
N SER A 408 15.61 21.20 11.21
CA SER A 408 16.24 21.92 10.09
C SER A 408 15.67 23.32 9.92
N GLY A 409 16.44 24.21 9.27
CA GLY A 409 16.04 25.60 8.99
C GLY A 409 14.73 25.69 8.20
N ILE A 410 14.48 24.74 7.28
CA ILE A 410 13.23 24.70 6.49
C ILE A 410 12.03 24.34 7.38
N SER A 411 12.10 23.33 8.26
CA SER A 411 10.99 23.01 9.19
C SER A 411 10.71 24.16 10.17
N GLN A 412 11.75 24.91 10.55
CA GLN A 412 11.58 26.12 11.34
C GLN A 412 10.90 27.22 10.53
N LEU A 413 11.24 27.36 9.25
CA LEU A 413 10.59 28.32 8.35
C LEU A 413 9.12 27.94 8.12
N GLU A 414 8.83 26.69 7.80
CA GLU A 414 7.45 26.18 7.66
C GLU A 414 6.60 26.46 8.91
N SER A 415 7.15 26.16 10.07
CA SER A 415 6.50 26.42 11.36
C SER A 415 6.24 27.90 11.60
N ARG A 416 7.20 28.77 11.22
CA ARG A 416 7.04 30.23 11.30
C ARG A 416 5.96 30.71 10.34
N VAL A 417 6.02 30.31 9.07
CA VAL A 417 5.03 30.68 8.05
C VAL A 417 3.63 30.21 8.47
N ALA A 418 3.49 28.98 8.96
CA ALA A 418 2.22 28.47 9.46
C ALA A 418 1.70 29.27 10.68
N SER A 419 2.58 29.67 11.59
CA SER A 419 2.23 30.51 12.74
C SER A 419 1.73 31.88 12.29
N ASP A 420 2.43 32.52 11.35
CA ASP A 420 2.07 33.84 10.86
C ASP A 420 0.78 33.80 10.05
N LEU A 421 0.59 32.77 9.22
CA LEU A 421 -0.66 32.54 8.50
C LEU A 421 -1.85 32.33 9.47
N ARG A 422 -1.63 31.60 10.57
CA ARG A 422 -2.65 31.38 11.61
C ARG A 422 -3.08 32.67 12.28
N LYS A 423 -2.15 33.62 12.47
CA LYS A 423 -2.44 34.94 13.05
C LYS A 423 -3.10 35.88 12.06
N ALA A 424 -2.73 35.79 10.77
CA ALA A 424 -3.18 36.68 9.72
C ALA A 424 -4.65 36.49 9.32
N ILE A 425 -5.17 35.25 9.36
CA ILE A 425 -6.51 34.93 8.92
C ILE A 425 -7.27 34.09 9.94
N ALA A 426 -8.60 34.27 9.99
CA ALA A 426 -9.47 33.54 10.91
C ALA A 426 -9.66 32.06 10.49
N PRO A 427 -10.04 31.14 11.42
CA PRO A 427 -10.17 29.71 11.13
C PRO A 427 -11.11 29.34 9.98
N TYR A 428 -12.16 30.13 9.75
CA TYR A 428 -13.15 29.93 8.69
C TYR A 428 -12.77 30.58 7.35
N GLN A 429 -11.65 31.29 7.30
CA GLN A 429 -11.13 31.92 6.08
C GLN A 429 -10.20 30.98 5.34
N LEU A 430 -10.20 31.09 4.02
CA LEU A 430 -9.44 30.22 3.13
C LEU A 430 -8.10 30.84 2.75
N VAL A 431 -7.12 29.99 2.49
CA VAL A 431 -5.82 30.34 1.96
C VAL A 431 -5.59 29.65 0.62
N VAL A 432 -5.13 30.39 -0.38
CA VAL A 432 -4.61 29.83 -1.63
C VAL A 432 -3.10 29.67 -1.49
N THR A 433 -2.59 28.49 -1.78
CA THR A 433 -1.16 28.19 -1.62
C THR A 433 -0.68 27.18 -2.64
N ASP A 434 0.61 27.20 -2.93
CA ASP A 434 1.32 26.16 -3.65
C ASP A 434 1.97 25.12 -2.70
N ASP A 435 1.69 25.22 -1.38
CA ASP A 435 2.07 24.26 -0.35
C ASP A 435 0.90 23.96 0.60
N GLN A 436 0.18 22.91 0.31
CA GLN A 436 -1.01 22.48 1.07
C GLN A 436 -0.67 22.03 2.49
N PHE A 437 0.53 21.51 2.71
CA PHE A 437 0.96 21.04 4.02
C PHE A 437 1.09 22.22 5.03
N ILE A 438 1.66 23.35 4.59
CA ILE A 438 1.76 24.56 5.42
C ILE A 438 0.38 25.12 5.80
N ALA A 439 -0.57 25.11 4.85
CA ALA A 439 -1.95 25.47 5.16
C ALA A 439 -2.55 24.57 6.26
N GLY A 440 -2.30 23.26 6.19
CA GLY A 440 -2.68 22.30 7.21
C GLY A 440 -2.02 22.58 8.58
N LEU A 441 -0.70 22.82 8.60
CA LEU A 441 0.04 23.20 9.80
C LEU A 441 -0.50 24.51 10.43
N ALA A 442 -0.94 25.45 9.60
CA ALA A 442 -1.57 26.69 10.06
C ALA A 442 -3.00 26.48 10.59
N ASP A 443 -3.53 25.26 10.50
CA ASP A 443 -4.94 24.96 10.77
C ASP A 443 -5.89 25.78 9.89
N ARG A 444 -5.53 25.94 8.61
CA ARG A 444 -6.30 26.63 7.58
C ARG A 444 -6.64 25.69 6.44
N THR A 445 -7.76 26.01 5.77
CA THR A 445 -8.26 25.19 4.65
C THR A 445 -8.08 25.96 3.35
N THR A 446 -7.76 25.26 2.28
CA THR A 446 -7.72 25.81 0.93
C THR A 446 -9.11 25.74 0.29
N PRO A 447 -9.40 26.53 -0.75
CA PRO A 447 -10.58 26.31 -1.57
C PRO A 447 -10.67 24.85 -2.02
N PRO A 448 -11.86 24.21 -2.01
CA PRO A 448 -12.00 22.78 -2.31
C PRO A 448 -11.44 22.38 -3.69
N GLU A 449 -11.58 23.24 -4.68
CA GLU A 449 -11.06 23.06 -6.04
C GLU A 449 -9.53 23.21 -6.13
N LEU A 450 -8.89 23.82 -5.10
CA LEU A 450 -7.45 24.09 -5.02
C LEU A 450 -6.75 23.25 -3.94
N VAL A 451 -7.34 22.15 -3.46
CA VAL A 451 -6.66 21.24 -2.55
C VAL A 451 -5.41 20.61 -3.19
N ASP A 452 -5.38 20.54 -4.51
CA ASP A 452 -4.23 20.11 -5.30
C ASP A 452 -3.82 21.23 -6.28
N THR A 453 -2.66 21.83 -6.03
CA THR A 453 -1.99 22.79 -6.91
C THR A 453 -0.63 22.23 -7.36
N SER A 454 -0.55 20.91 -7.58
CA SER A 454 0.68 20.22 -7.99
C SER A 454 1.23 20.73 -9.31
N ALA A 455 2.54 20.62 -9.46
CA ALA A 455 3.20 20.91 -10.72
C ALA A 455 2.63 20.08 -11.88
N VAL A 456 2.24 18.83 -11.59
CA VAL A 456 1.61 17.94 -12.57
C VAL A 456 0.29 18.52 -13.06
N ARG A 457 -0.57 18.98 -12.14
CA ARG A 457 -1.88 19.54 -12.46
C ARG A 457 -1.77 20.86 -13.23
N ILE A 458 -0.83 21.72 -12.85
CA ILE A 458 -0.56 22.99 -13.53
C ILE A 458 0.02 22.76 -14.93
N SER A 459 1.07 21.94 -15.04
CA SER A 459 1.76 21.70 -16.31
C SER A 459 0.91 20.96 -17.35
N SER A 460 -0.10 20.17 -16.89
CA SER A 460 -1.05 19.49 -17.78
C SER A 460 -2.30 20.32 -18.12
N ASP A 461 -2.28 21.63 -17.83
CA ASP A 461 -3.41 22.58 -18.02
C ASP A 461 -4.73 22.12 -17.33
N ASN A 462 -4.62 21.24 -16.34
CA ASN A 462 -5.77 20.82 -15.55
C ASN A 462 -6.09 21.83 -14.42
N LEU A 463 -5.15 22.72 -14.12
CA LEU A 463 -5.34 23.91 -13.32
C LEU A 463 -4.80 25.12 -14.09
N THR A 464 -5.71 25.96 -14.57
CA THR A 464 -5.39 27.14 -15.38
C THR A 464 -5.27 28.41 -14.54
N LEU A 465 -4.64 29.44 -15.10
CA LEU A 465 -4.55 30.77 -14.48
C LEU A 465 -5.95 31.32 -14.12
N SER A 466 -6.90 31.23 -15.04
CA SER A 466 -8.27 31.72 -14.83
C SER A 466 -8.97 31.00 -13.66
N GLN A 467 -8.75 29.69 -13.51
CA GLN A 467 -9.29 28.94 -12.36
C GLN A 467 -8.65 29.37 -11.03
N LEU A 468 -7.32 29.61 -11.02
CA LEU A 468 -6.62 30.14 -9.84
C LEU A 468 -7.13 31.50 -9.46
N GLU A 469 -7.26 32.44 -10.42
CA GLU A 469 -7.77 33.80 -10.18
C GLU A 469 -9.22 33.77 -9.69
N SER A 470 -10.09 32.96 -10.33
CA SER A 470 -11.49 32.80 -9.93
C SER A 470 -11.64 32.26 -8.50
N ALA A 471 -10.91 31.18 -8.19
CA ALA A 471 -10.94 30.60 -6.84
C ALA A 471 -10.38 31.56 -5.79
N THR A 472 -9.34 32.35 -6.14
CA THR A 472 -8.72 33.31 -5.24
C THR A 472 -9.59 34.56 -5.02
N SER A 473 -10.46 34.89 -5.97
CA SER A 473 -11.42 36.01 -5.87
C SER A 473 -12.61 35.72 -4.95
N GLN A 474 -12.75 34.51 -4.44
CA GLN A 474 -13.84 34.17 -3.51
C GLN A 474 -13.73 35.01 -2.22
N PRO A 475 -14.87 35.52 -1.68
CA PRO A 475 -14.83 36.37 -0.49
C PRO A 475 -14.22 35.75 0.77
N GLN A 476 -14.21 34.42 0.85
CA GLN A 476 -13.62 33.65 1.95
C GLN A 476 -12.10 33.58 1.87
N VAL A 477 -11.50 33.76 0.69
CA VAL A 477 -10.04 33.76 0.51
C VAL A 477 -9.46 35.04 1.03
N ARG A 478 -8.61 34.97 2.04
CA ARG A 478 -8.02 36.13 2.72
C ARG A 478 -6.50 36.17 2.68
N ALA A 479 -5.87 35.08 2.25
CA ALA A 479 -4.42 35.04 2.06
C ALA A 479 -4.03 34.22 0.84
N VAL A 480 -2.90 34.58 0.26
CA VAL A 480 -2.19 33.80 -0.77
C VAL A 480 -0.77 33.59 -0.26
N LEU A 481 -0.31 32.34 -0.30
CA LEU A 481 1.03 31.95 0.12
C LEU A 481 1.78 31.33 -1.07
N PHE A 482 2.90 31.93 -1.42
CA PHE A 482 3.88 31.39 -2.36
C PHE A 482 5.04 30.80 -1.56
N PHE A 483 5.29 29.49 -1.69
CA PHE A 483 6.33 28.83 -0.90
C PHE A 483 7.22 27.89 -1.71
N THR A 484 6.63 27.04 -2.56
CA THR A 484 7.35 26.00 -3.30
C THR A 484 7.75 26.41 -4.72
N GLY A 485 7.27 27.56 -5.19
CA GLY A 485 7.51 28.04 -6.56
C GLY A 485 6.62 27.41 -7.63
N ARG A 486 5.65 26.56 -7.31
CA ARG A 486 4.74 25.94 -8.29
C ARG A 486 3.90 26.99 -9.01
N PHE A 487 3.52 28.07 -8.34
CA PHE A 487 2.81 29.18 -8.99
C PHE A 487 3.70 30.05 -9.90
N HIS A 488 5.00 29.79 -10.01
CA HIS A 488 5.89 30.40 -10.99
C HIS A 488 6.00 29.57 -12.30
N LEU A 489 5.36 28.41 -12.37
CA LEU A 489 5.32 27.60 -13.60
C LEU A 489 4.72 28.41 -14.77
N PRO A 490 5.22 28.23 -15.99
CA PRO A 490 4.87 29.06 -17.15
C PRO A 490 3.36 29.23 -17.37
N ASN A 491 2.59 28.16 -17.17
CA ASN A 491 1.13 28.13 -17.40
C ASN A 491 0.37 29.09 -16.47
N VAL A 492 0.92 29.42 -15.31
CA VAL A 492 0.28 30.26 -14.29
C VAL A 492 1.17 31.40 -13.77
N ALA A 493 2.31 31.66 -14.41
CA ALA A 493 3.30 32.65 -13.94
C ALA A 493 2.73 34.07 -13.72
N ARG A 494 1.68 34.44 -14.47
CA ARG A 494 0.99 35.73 -14.31
C ARG A 494 0.20 35.84 -13.02
N PHE A 495 -0.08 34.73 -12.34
CA PHE A 495 -0.81 34.71 -11.06
C PHE A 495 -0.13 35.56 -9.97
N HIS A 496 1.21 35.56 -9.94
CA HIS A 496 1.95 36.40 -9.00
C HIS A 496 1.66 37.90 -9.20
N ALA A 497 1.67 38.37 -10.45
CA ALA A 497 1.36 39.77 -10.77
C ALA A 497 -0.10 40.13 -10.43
N TRP A 498 -1.04 39.19 -10.71
CA TRP A 498 -2.44 39.35 -10.36
C TRP A 498 -2.64 39.44 -8.84
N VAL A 499 -1.97 38.60 -8.05
CA VAL A 499 -2.02 38.65 -6.58
C VAL A 499 -1.45 39.97 -6.06
N ALA A 500 -0.34 40.48 -6.61
CA ALA A 500 0.25 41.72 -6.21
C ALA A 500 -0.67 42.95 -6.45
N GLN A 501 -1.61 42.85 -7.41
CA GLN A 501 -2.62 43.91 -7.65
C GLN A 501 -3.84 43.80 -6.72
N ASN A 502 -4.15 42.65 -6.19
CA ASN A 502 -5.39 42.38 -5.45
C ASN A 502 -5.17 42.13 -3.95
N PHE A 503 -3.93 41.90 -3.51
CA PHE A 503 -3.56 41.58 -2.12
C PHE A 503 -2.38 42.45 -1.67
N HIS A 504 -2.30 42.72 -0.37
CA HIS A 504 -1.17 43.42 0.23
C HIS A 504 -0.12 42.41 0.73
N LEU A 505 1.16 42.70 0.48
CA LEU A 505 2.24 41.91 1.02
C LEU A 505 2.31 42.05 2.56
N LEU A 506 2.16 40.92 3.27
CA LEU A 506 2.25 40.87 4.74
C LEU A 506 3.68 40.56 5.21
N HIS A 507 4.25 39.49 4.66
CA HIS A 507 5.57 39.01 5.04
C HIS A 507 6.36 38.56 3.80
N ASN A 508 7.66 38.82 3.83
CA ASN A 508 8.62 38.25 2.88
C ASN A 508 9.69 37.52 3.69
N TYR A 509 9.76 36.21 3.49
CA TYR A 509 10.68 35.31 4.22
C TYR A 509 12.06 35.21 3.57
N GLY A 510 12.31 35.96 2.51
CA GLY A 510 13.49 35.89 1.67
C GLY A 510 13.28 34.93 0.50
N ALA A 511 14.02 35.15 -0.59
CA ALA A 511 14.07 34.18 -1.68
C ALA A 511 14.83 32.97 -1.19
N GLY A 512 14.15 31.82 -1.19
CA GLY A 512 14.81 30.53 -1.08
C GLY A 512 15.56 30.22 -2.36
#